data_1c2d3240aedb8917c9686b7d902469b9
#
_entry.id   1c2d3240aedb8917c9686b7d902469b9
#
_cell.length_a   1.000
_cell.length_b   1.000
_cell.length_c   1.000
_cell.angle_alpha   90.00
_cell.angle_beta   90.00
_cell.angle_gamma   90.00
#
_symmetry.space_group_name_H-M   'P 1'
#
loop_
_entity.id
_entity.type
_entity.pdbx_description
1 polymer ?
#
loop_
_entity_poly.entity_id
_entity_poly.type
_entity_poly.pdbx_seq_one_letter_code
_entity_poly.pdbx_strand_id
1 'polypeptide(L)' 'MNAQTNEAQWYIARDGKQHGPLTDVEMKTFVGHNYLRPTDLIWKPGMADWLPAPQVFAGLFQ' A
#
# COMPACT_ATOMS: atom_id res chain seq x y z
N MET A 1 1.67 25.60 -1.36
CA MET A 1 1.66 25.05 -1.30
C MET A 1 1.48 24.12 -0.76
N ASN A 2 1.32 23.60 -0.80
CA ASN A 2 1.01 22.76 -0.19
C ASN A 2 1.87 21.84 0.06
N ALA A 3 2.20 21.58 1.04
CA ALA A 3 3.15 20.71 1.42
C ALA A 3 2.76 19.33 1.30
N GLN A 4 1.55 19.17 1.00
CA GLN A 4 1.11 17.87 0.97
C GLN A 4 1.53 17.23 -0.23
N THR A 5 2.19 16.17 -0.19
CA THR A 5 2.50 15.48 -1.39
C THR A 5 1.55 14.33 -1.51
N ASN A 6 0.99 14.18 -2.63
CA ASN A 6 0.17 13.04 -2.92
C ASN A 6 0.85 12.19 -3.95
N GLU A 7 2.15 12.04 -3.77
CA GLU A 7 2.89 11.22 -4.71
C GLU A 7 2.44 9.79 -4.62
N ALA A 8 2.15 9.23 -5.77
CA ALA A 8 1.78 7.83 -5.84
C ALA A 8 3.06 7.02 -5.92
N GLN A 9 3.35 6.25 -4.89
CA GLN A 9 4.57 5.48 -4.86
C GLN A 9 4.40 4.07 -4.30
N TRP A 10 3.22 3.72 -3.84
CA TRP A 10 2.97 2.39 -3.31
C TRP A 10 2.64 1.42 -4.44
N TYR A 11 3.14 0.20 -4.32
CA TYR A 11 2.81 -0.88 -5.24
C TYR A 11 2.29 -2.06 -4.45
N ILE A 12 1.35 -2.78 -5.03
CA ILE A 12 0.74 -3.96 -4.43
C ILE A 12 1.04 -5.14 -5.33
N ALA A 13 1.51 -6.25 -4.76
CA ALA A 13 1.73 -7.48 -5.50
C ALA A 13 0.72 -8.52 -5.05
N ARG A 14 0.02 -9.07 -6.02
CA ARG A 14 -0.99 -10.09 -5.76
C ARG A 14 -1.03 -11.03 -6.94
N ASP A 15 -0.94 -12.32 -6.67
CA ASP A 15 -1.05 -13.35 -7.72
C ASP A 15 -0.10 -13.11 -8.88
N GLY A 16 1.11 -12.66 -8.56
CA GLY A 16 2.12 -12.43 -9.58
C GLY A 16 1.93 -11.15 -10.38
N LYS A 17 0.99 -10.31 -9.98
CA LYS A 17 0.73 -9.05 -10.67
C LYS A 17 0.99 -7.89 -9.75
N GLN A 18 1.39 -6.77 -10.32
CA GLN A 18 1.63 -5.56 -9.57
C GLN A 18 0.60 -4.52 -9.94
N HIS A 19 0.15 -3.79 -8.95
CA HIS A 19 -0.80 -2.71 -9.11
C HIS A 19 -0.20 -1.44 -8.50
N GLY A 20 -0.44 -0.33 -9.13
CA GLY A 20 0.07 0.94 -8.64
C GLY A 20 0.64 1.74 -9.79
N PRO A 21 1.26 2.87 -9.47
CA PRO A 21 1.48 3.36 -8.11
C PRO A 21 0.23 3.98 -7.48
N LEU A 22 0.18 3.92 -6.15
CA LEU A 22 -0.94 4.43 -5.37
C LEU A 22 -0.42 5.38 -4.30
N THR A 23 -1.23 6.34 -3.93
CA THR A 23 -0.87 7.28 -2.86
C THR A 23 -1.17 6.66 -1.51
N ASP A 24 -0.67 7.29 -0.43
CA ASP A 24 -0.97 6.86 0.92
C ASP A 24 -2.48 6.83 1.15
N VAL A 25 -3.17 7.84 0.69
CA VAL A 25 -4.61 7.94 0.87
C VAL A 25 -5.31 6.80 0.14
N GLU A 26 -4.86 6.50 -1.07
CA GLU A 26 -5.44 5.41 -1.82
C GLU A 26 -5.21 4.07 -1.15
N MET A 27 -4.03 3.88 -0.56
CA MET A 27 -3.74 2.63 0.15
C MET A 27 -4.69 2.45 1.33
N LYS A 28 -4.92 3.53 2.09
CA LYS A 28 -5.82 3.46 3.22
C LYS A 28 -7.25 3.19 2.78
N THR A 29 -7.64 3.79 1.67
CA THR A 29 -8.97 3.56 1.11
C THR A 29 -9.13 2.11 0.70
N PHE A 30 -8.10 1.54 0.08
CA PHE A 30 -8.14 0.14 -0.34
C PHE A 30 -8.29 -0.79 0.85
N VAL A 31 -7.60 -0.49 1.95
CA VAL A 31 -7.76 -1.29 3.17
C VAL A 31 -9.19 -1.17 3.68
N GLY A 32 -9.71 0.05 3.71
CA GLY A 32 -11.04 0.30 4.25
C GLY A 32 -12.15 -0.37 3.47
N HIS A 33 -11.92 -0.61 2.19
CA HIS A 33 -12.91 -1.26 1.34
C HIS A 33 -12.59 -2.73 1.09
N ASN A 34 -11.62 -3.26 1.82
CA ASN A 34 -11.21 -4.67 1.67
C ASN A 34 -10.65 -5.00 0.30
N TYR A 35 -10.17 -4.02 -0.41
CA TYR A 35 -9.49 -4.26 -1.68
C TYR A 35 -8.05 -4.70 -1.44
N LEU A 36 -7.41 -4.20 -0.38
CA LEU A 36 -6.07 -4.62 -0.01
C LEU A 36 -6.21 -5.70 1.04
N ARG A 37 -5.69 -6.87 0.76
CA ARG A 37 -5.83 -8.03 1.62
C ARG A 37 -4.63 -8.18 2.54
N PRO A 38 -4.81 -8.82 3.70
CA PRO A 38 -3.66 -9.06 4.60
C PRO A 38 -2.57 -9.91 3.95
N THR A 39 -2.91 -10.68 2.93
CA THR A 39 -1.93 -11.52 2.26
C THR A 39 -1.22 -10.82 1.11
N ASP A 40 -1.65 -9.62 0.74
CA ASP A 40 -0.99 -8.88 -0.33
C ASP A 40 0.33 -8.35 0.15
N LEU A 41 1.30 -8.26 -0.74
CA LEU A 41 2.59 -7.66 -0.45
C LEU A 41 2.58 -6.23 -0.97
N ILE A 42 3.23 -5.34 -0.26
CA ILE A 42 3.31 -3.96 -0.68
C ILE A 42 4.74 -3.47 -0.62
N TRP A 43 5.02 -2.44 -1.39
CA TRP A 43 6.36 -1.89 -1.49
C TRP A 43 6.29 -0.44 -1.95
N LYS A 44 7.23 0.35 -1.49
CA LYS A 44 7.44 1.69 -2.04
C LYS A 44 8.94 1.97 -2.05
N PRO A 45 9.38 2.96 -2.82
CA PRO A 45 10.80 3.31 -2.86
C PRO A 45 11.32 3.61 -1.46
N GLY A 46 12.49 3.07 -1.16
CA GLY A 46 13.07 3.19 0.16
C GLY A 46 12.93 1.95 1.00
N MET A 47 12.04 1.05 0.64
CA MET A 47 11.89 -0.21 1.35
C MET A 47 12.82 -1.24 0.71
N ALA A 48 13.46 -2.05 1.55
CA ALA A 48 14.39 -3.06 1.06
C ALA A 48 13.65 -4.20 0.38
N ASP A 49 12.50 -4.57 0.91
CA ASP A 49 11.77 -5.73 0.42
C ASP A 49 10.28 -5.48 0.39
N TRP A 50 9.58 -6.30 -0.35
CA TRP A 50 8.12 -6.34 -0.29
C TRP A 50 7.72 -6.92 1.06
N LEU A 51 6.72 -6.34 1.68
CA LEU A 51 6.25 -6.78 2.99
C LEU A 51 4.76 -7.03 2.96
N PRO A 52 4.28 -7.96 3.78
CA PRO A 52 2.83 -8.13 3.91
C PRO A 52 2.19 -6.83 4.39
N ALA A 53 1.06 -6.49 3.81
CA ALA A 53 0.40 -5.23 4.11
C ALA A 53 0.19 -4.98 5.61
N PRO A 54 -0.20 -5.98 6.42
CA PRO A 54 -0.39 -5.73 7.85
C PRO A 54 0.86 -5.34 8.60
N GLN A 55 2.04 -5.64 8.08
CA GLN A 55 3.28 -5.23 8.74
C GLN A 55 3.52 -3.73 8.61
N VAL A 56 2.97 -3.14 7.57
CA VAL A 56 3.16 -1.71 7.32
C VAL A 56 1.96 -0.92 7.84
N PHE A 57 0.78 -1.45 7.63
CA PHE A 57 -0.46 -0.78 8.04
C PHE A 57 -1.15 -1.59 9.13
N ALA A 58 -0.41 -1.96 10.16
CA ALA A 58 -0.91 -2.87 11.19
C ALA A 58 -2.20 -2.40 11.83
N GLY A 59 -2.34 -1.11 12.03
CA GLY A 59 -3.54 -0.61 12.69
C GLY A 59 -4.79 -0.61 11.84
N LEU A 60 -4.67 -0.89 10.56
CA LEU A 60 -5.80 -0.86 9.64
C LEU A 60 -6.40 -2.23 9.38
N PHE A 61 -5.67 -3.28 9.73
CA PHE A 61 -6.17 -4.64 9.57
C PHE A 61 -6.54 -5.18 10.94
N GLN A 62 -7.79 -5.38 11.16
CA GLN A 62 -8.25 -5.83 12.47
C GLN A 62 -8.71 -7.27 12.43
#